data_76bc137147d438beeaab85f517cd1617
#
_entry.id   76bc137147d438beeaab85f517cd1617
#
_cell.length_a   1.000
_cell.length_b   1.000
_cell.length_c   1.000
_cell.angle_alpha   90.00
_cell.angle_beta   90.00
_cell.angle_gamma   90.00
#
_symmetry.space_group_name_H-M   'P 1'
#
loop_
_entity.id
_entity.type
_entity.pdbx_description
1 polymer ?
#
loop_
_entity_poly.entity_id
_entity_poly.type
_entity_poly.pdbx_seq_one_letter_code
_entity_poly.pdbx_strand_id
1 'polypeptide(L)'
;MLTSLSFIFLLGLAMAAVCQRLKLPRIIGMLLTGILLGPYALNLLDPSILAVSADLRQMALIIILLKAGLSLNLADLKRVGRPAVMMACVPASFEILGFLIFAPHILGVTRVEAAVMGAVLSAVSPAVVIPRMVQLMEERYGTDKSIPQMIMAGASCDDIFVIVLFSTFVTMAQGGAVHGTDLLNVPVSIILGVALGVGTGYALSLFFEKAYVCGRYVRNSTKVIILLGVSFLLMAVETWLKEIVSISGLLAVVSTACVLKIRSIPDVSSRLSEKFGKLWIAAEVILFVLVGAAVDIRYTLEAGLPALAMIAAALVFRSLGTMFCLFGTALNLKERLFCIIAY
;
A
#
# COMPACT_ATOMS: atom_id res chain seq x y z
N MET A 1 -10.10 25.75 -0.09
CA MET A 1 -10.34 24.29 -0.07
C MET A 1 -11.08 23.76 -1.30
N LEU A 2 -12.31 24.19 -1.62
CA LEU A 2 -13.06 23.67 -2.79
C LEU A 2 -12.35 23.94 -4.13
N THR A 3 -11.76 25.12 -4.31
CA THR A 3 -10.96 25.47 -5.49
C THR A 3 -9.76 24.53 -5.65
N SER A 4 -9.07 24.21 -4.56
CA SER A 4 -7.94 23.26 -4.58
C SER A 4 -8.40 21.87 -4.98
N LEU A 5 -9.53 21.39 -4.45
CA LEU A 5 -10.12 20.11 -4.86
C LEU A 5 -10.51 20.11 -6.35
N SER A 6 -11.05 21.22 -6.85
CA SER A 6 -11.36 21.37 -8.27
C SER A 6 -10.09 21.23 -9.13
N PHE A 7 -9.00 21.90 -8.76
CA PHE A 7 -7.72 21.77 -9.47
C PHE A 7 -7.17 20.36 -9.38
N ILE A 8 -7.20 19.72 -8.20
CA ILE A 8 -6.76 18.36 -8.01
C ILE A 8 -7.49 17.41 -8.96
N PHE A 9 -8.83 17.46 -8.99
CA PHE A 9 -9.62 16.56 -9.82
C PHE A 9 -9.47 16.86 -11.31
N LEU A 10 -9.67 18.10 -11.73
CA LEU A 10 -9.71 18.44 -13.16
C LEU A 10 -8.33 18.35 -13.80
N LEU A 11 -7.31 18.97 -13.20
CA LEU A 11 -5.96 18.96 -13.76
C LEU A 11 -5.29 17.59 -13.57
N GLY A 12 -5.52 16.92 -12.42
CA GLY A 12 -5.02 15.58 -12.18
C GLY A 12 -5.54 14.57 -13.21
N LEU A 13 -6.86 14.58 -13.50
CA LEU A 13 -7.43 13.72 -14.53
C LEU A 13 -6.98 14.10 -15.94
N ALA A 14 -6.87 15.39 -16.25
CA ALA A 14 -6.41 15.87 -17.55
C ALA A 14 -4.96 15.39 -17.83
N MET A 15 -4.05 15.59 -16.87
CA MET A 15 -2.67 15.12 -17.00
C MET A 15 -2.54 13.60 -17.01
N ALA A 16 -3.36 12.90 -16.22
CA ALA A 16 -3.44 11.44 -16.29
C ALA A 16 -3.85 10.96 -17.69
N ALA A 17 -4.82 11.62 -18.33
CA ALA A 17 -5.24 11.31 -19.68
C ALA A 17 -4.15 11.64 -20.73
N VAL A 18 -3.41 12.73 -20.56
CA VAL A 18 -2.26 13.08 -21.43
C VAL A 18 -1.17 11.99 -21.30
N CYS A 19 -0.78 11.62 -20.09
CA CYS A 19 0.21 10.56 -19.86
C CYS A 19 -0.24 9.23 -20.48
N GLN A 20 -1.52 8.88 -20.36
CA GLN A 20 -2.05 7.66 -20.94
C GLN A 20 -1.98 7.67 -22.49
N ARG A 21 -2.22 8.81 -23.12
CA ARG A 21 -2.03 8.96 -24.58
C ARG A 21 -0.57 8.82 -24.99
N LEU A 22 0.35 9.25 -24.14
CA LEU A 22 1.80 9.07 -24.32
C LEU A 22 2.30 7.66 -23.93
N LYS A 23 1.40 6.73 -23.61
CA LYS A 23 1.69 5.36 -23.12
C LYS A 23 2.46 5.34 -21.80
N LEU A 24 2.37 6.40 -21.01
CA LEU A 24 2.92 6.47 -19.67
C LEU A 24 1.84 6.11 -18.64
N PRO A 25 2.24 5.60 -17.45
CA PRO A 25 1.31 5.37 -16.35
C PRO A 25 0.57 6.66 -15.94
N ARG A 26 -0.73 6.55 -15.67
CA ARG A 26 -1.60 7.68 -15.25
C ARG A 26 -1.08 8.39 -14.00
N ILE A 27 -0.48 7.62 -13.10
CA ILE A 27 0.08 8.07 -11.82
C ILE A 27 1.12 9.18 -12.04
N ILE A 28 1.95 9.06 -13.07
CA ILE A 28 2.98 10.07 -13.41
C ILE A 28 2.32 11.43 -13.66
N GLY A 29 1.23 11.46 -14.42
CA GLY A 29 0.50 12.71 -14.68
C GLY A 29 -0.08 13.34 -13.42
N MET A 30 -0.63 12.52 -12.53
CA MET A 30 -1.17 12.98 -11.24
C MET A 30 -0.07 13.51 -10.33
N LEU A 31 1.06 12.82 -10.21
CA LEU A 31 2.22 13.27 -9.44
C LEU A 31 2.78 14.59 -9.96
N LEU A 32 2.98 14.72 -11.28
CA LEU A 32 3.44 15.95 -11.90
C LEU A 32 2.46 17.11 -11.66
N THR A 33 1.15 16.84 -11.73
CA THR A 33 0.14 17.85 -11.38
C THR A 33 0.28 18.30 -9.94
N GLY A 34 0.52 17.37 -9.01
CA GLY A 34 0.74 17.67 -7.61
C GLY A 34 1.98 18.53 -7.38
N ILE A 35 3.11 18.19 -8.01
CA ILE A 35 4.35 18.96 -7.96
C ILE A 35 4.10 20.39 -8.44
N LEU A 36 3.41 20.56 -9.57
CA LEU A 36 3.13 21.88 -10.15
C LEU A 36 2.17 22.71 -9.28
N LEU A 37 1.11 22.11 -8.74
CA LEU A 37 0.13 22.80 -7.90
C LEU A 37 0.62 23.04 -6.46
N GLY A 38 1.62 22.27 -6.04
CA GLY A 38 2.12 22.26 -4.67
C GLY A 38 2.83 23.54 -4.22
N PRO A 39 3.17 23.62 -2.93
CA PRO A 39 3.75 24.82 -2.32
C PRO A 39 5.15 25.14 -2.83
N TYR A 40 5.85 24.16 -3.39
CA TYR A 40 7.23 24.30 -3.88
C TYR A 40 7.33 24.74 -5.36
N ALA A 41 6.18 24.86 -6.07
CA ALA A 41 6.13 25.35 -7.44
C ALA A 41 5.17 26.53 -7.58
N LEU A 42 3.92 26.31 -8.02
CA LEU A 42 2.95 27.38 -8.27
C LEU A 42 2.17 27.83 -7.02
N ASN A 43 2.21 27.05 -5.94
CA ASN A 43 1.52 27.30 -4.67
C ASN A 43 0.01 27.62 -4.84
N LEU A 44 -0.68 26.83 -5.67
CA LEU A 44 -2.11 26.98 -5.96
C LEU A 44 -3.01 26.18 -5.03
N LEU A 45 -2.44 25.30 -4.21
CA LEU A 45 -3.18 24.53 -3.21
C LEU A 45 -3.30 25.32 -1.91
N ASP A 46 -4.52 25.40 -1.43
CA ASP A 46 -4.85 26.05 -0.17
C ASP A 46 -4.21 25.32 1.03
N PRO A 47 -3.62 26.02 2.00
CA PRO A 47 -3.04 25.41 3.19
C PRO A 47 -3.98 24.48 3.95
N SER A 48 -5.29 24.72 3.91
CA SER A 48 -6.30 23.87 4.56
C SER A 48 -6.36 22.45 3.97
N ILE A 49 -6.12 22.27 2.65
CA ILE A 49 -6.09 20.94 2.05
C ILE A 49 -4.76 20.24 2.32
N LEU A 50 -3.68 20.99 2.40
CA LEU A 50 -2.37 20.45 2.75
C LEU A 50 -2.32 19.97 4.20
N ALA A 51 -2.99 20.66 5.12
CA ALA A 51 -3.10 20.26 6.53
C ALA A 51 -3.79 18.91 6.72
N VAL A 52 -4.81 18.60 5.91
CA VAL A 52 -5.55 17.31 5.95
C VAL A 52 -5.04 16.29 4.91
N SER A 53 -3.93 16.60 4.24
CA SER A 53 -3.38 15.77 3.15
C SER A 53 -3.06 14.35 3.60
N ALA A 54 -2.51 14.15 4.81
CA ALA A 54 -2.18 12.85 5.34
C ALA A 54 -3.44 11.98 5.51
N ASP A 55 -4.50 12.53 6.08
CA ASP A 55 -5.77 11.83 6.33
C ASP A 55 -6.46 11.47 5.01
N LEU A 56 -6.45 12.38 4.02
CA LEU A 56 -7.01 12.12 2.70
C LEU A 56 -6.26 11.00 1.96
N ARG A 57 -4.94 10.95 2.07
CA ARG A 57 -4.12 9.87 1.50
C ARG A 57 -4.39 8.54 2.20
N GLN A 58 -4.52 8.53 3.53
CA GLN A 58 -4.86 7.34 4.30
C GLN A 58 -6.27 6.83 3.95
N MET A 59 -7.25 7.71 3.81
CA MET A 59 -8.60 7.35 3.35
C MET A 59 -8.57 6.70 1.97
N ALA A 60 -7.80 7.24 1.03
CA ALA A 60 -7.63 6.66 -0.30
C ALA A 60 -7.01 5.26 -0.25
N LEU A 61 -6.00 5.06 0.60
CA LEU A 61 -5.37 3.76 0.82
C LEU A 61 -6.37 2.74 1.36
N ILE A 62 -7.20 3.11 2.32
CA ILE A 62 -8.26 2.24 2.85
C ILE A 62 -9.25 1.81 1.76
N ILE A 63 -9.65 2.73 0.88
CA ILE A 63 -10.57 2.43 -0.23
C ILE A 63 -9.98 1.35 -1.15
N ILE A 64 -8.71 1.46 -1.52
CA ILE A 64 -8.09 0.47 -2.41
C ILE A 64 -7.87 -0.87 -1.70
N LEU A 65 -7.52 -0.86 -0.42
CA LEU A 65 -7.37 -2.08 0.37
C LEU A 65 -8.69 -2.84 0.54
N LEU A 66 -9.80 -2.13 0.74
CA LEU A 66 -11.14 -2.74 0.75
C LEU A 66 -11.48 -3.37 -0.60
N LYS A 67 -11.19 -2.68 -1.71
CA LYS A 67 -11.34 -3.25 -3.06
C LYS A 67 -10.48 -4.51 -3.21
N ALA A 68 -9.22 -4.45 -2.78
CA ALA A 68 -8.29 -5.56 -2.84
C ALA A 68 -8.80 -6.78 -2.06
N GLY A 69 -9.19 -6.60 -0.80
CA GLY A 69 -9.72 -7.67 0.04
C GLY A 69 -11.00 -8.30 -0.53
N LEU A 70 -11.89 -7.49 -1.10
CA LEU A 70 -13.10 -7.99 -1.79
C LEU A 70 -12.78 -8.71 -3.12
N SER A 71 -11.61 -8.47 -3.71
CA SER A 71 -11.17 -9.13 -4.95
C SER A 71 -10.35 -10.41 -4.70
N LEU A 72 -9.65 -10.50 -3.56
CA LEU A 72 -8.79 -11.63 -3.18
C LEU A 72 -9.53 -12.96 -3.14
N ASN A 73 -8.91 -14.01 -3.71
CA ASN A 73 -9.37 -15.40 -3.59
C ASN A 73 -8.45 -16.15 -2.62
N LEU A 74 -9.01 -16.60 -1.49
CA LEU A 74 -8.25 -17.32 -0.45
C LEU A 74 -7.71 -18.68 -0.91
N ALA A 75 -8.35 -19.35 -1.86
CA ALA A 75 -7.84 -20.60 -2.41
C ALA A 75 -6.52 -20.34 -3.16
N ASP A 76 -6.45 -19.23 -3.90
CA ASP A 76 -5.25 -18.83 -4.61
C ASP A 76 -4.15 -18.38 -3.63
N LEU A 77 -4.53 -17.67 -2.56
CA LEU A 77 -3.58 -17.25 -1.51
C LEU A 77 -2.95 -18.46 -0.79
N LYS A 78 -3.73 -19.53 -0.53
CA LYS A 78 -3.19 -20.78 0.03
C LYS A 78 -2.21 -21.48 -0.93
N ARG A 79 -2.43 -21.38 -2.24
CA ARG A 79 -1.50 -21.92 -3.25
C ARG A 79 -0.14 -21.23 -3.25
N VAL A 80 -0.13 -19.93 -2.98
CA VAL A 80 1.09 -19.11 -3.08
C VAL A 80 1.93 -19.18 -1.80
N GLY A 81 1.32 -19.40 -0.66
CA GLY A 81 1.93 -19.70 0.66
C GLY A 81 3.30 -19.05 0.92
N ARG A 82 4.38 -19.88 0.86
CA ARG A 82 5.77 -19.47 1.16
C ARG A 82 6.24 -18.25 0.37
N PRO A 83 6.11 -18.16 -0.97
CA PRO A 83 6.60 -17.01 -1.70
C PRO A 83 5.97 -15.68 -1.29
N ALA A 84 4.66 -15.67 -0.97
CA ALA A 84 3.98 -14.45 -0.53
C ALA A 84 4.52 -13.93 0.81
N VAL A 85 4.76 -14.84 1.77
CA VAL A 85 5.35 -14.48 3.08
C VAL A 85 6.79 -13.98 2.91
N MET A 86 7.58 -14.65 2.07
CA MET A 86 8.94 -14.20 1.81
C MET A 86 8.98 -12.84 1.12
N MET A 87 8.06 -12.56 0.19
CA MET A 87 7.98 -11.27 -0.48
C MET A 87 7.65 -10.12 0.47
N ALA A 88 6.98 -10.37 1.58
CA ALA A 88 6.71 -9.36 2.59
C ALA A 88 7.94 -8.86 3.37
N CYS A 89 9.07 -9.60 3.35
CA CYS A 89 10.23 -9.27 4.18
C CYS A 89 11.56 -9.26 3.40
N VAL A 90 11.77 -10.24 2.52
CA VAL A 90 13.09 -10.47 1.91
C VAL A 90 13.50 -9.37 0.94
N PRO A 91 12.66 -8.89 0.00
CA PRO A 91 13.05 -7.84 -0.93
C PRO A 91 13.44 -6.55 -0.20
N ALA A 92 12.64 -6.15 0.80
CA ALA A 92 12.94 -4.98 1.63
C ALA A 92 14.25 -5.15 2.41
N SER A 93 14.51 -6.34 2.98
CA SER A 93 15.78 -6.63 3.67
C SER A 93 16.99 -6.51 2.74
N PHE A 94 16.88 -7.03 1.51
CA PHE A 94 17.94 -6.90 0.50
C PHE A 94 18.16 -5.44 0.09
N GLU A 95 17.11 -4.68 -0.11
CA GLU A 95 17.19 -3.27 -0.46
C GLU A 95 17.85 -2.45 0.66
N ILE A 96 17.44 -2.65 1.92
CA ILE A 96 18.10 -2.04 3.10
C ILE A 96 19.58 -2.40 3.14
N LEU A 97 19.93 -3.65 2.86
CA LEU A 97 21.32 -4.09 2.77
C LEU A 97 22.08 -3.33 1.67
N GLY A 98 21.45 -3.12 0.52
CA GLY A 98 22.00 -2.28 -0.55
C GLY A 98 22.29 -0.85 -0.08
N PHE A 99 21.37 -0.24 0.65
CA PHE A 99 21.59 1.08 1.26
C PHE A 99 22.75 1.07 2.27
N LEU A 100 22.82 0.08 3.15
CA LEU A 100 23.90 -0.05 4.14
C LEU A 100 25.29 -0.15 3.51
N ILE A 101 25.40 -0.77 2.33
CA ILE A 101 26.65 -0.96 1.62
C ILE A 101 27.02 0.29 0.81
N PHE A 102 26.09 0.83 0.04
CA PHE A 102 26.39 1.84 -0.97
C PHE A 102 26.15 3.28 -0.52
N ALA A 103 25.15 3.56 0.32
CA ALA A 103 24.81 4.94 0.68
C ALA A 103 25.94 5.66 1.44
N PRO A 104 26.73 5.04 2.33
CA PRO A 104 27.88 5.69 2.94
C PRO A 104 28.92 6.16 1.94
N HIS A 105 29.10 5.42 0.85
CA HIS A 105 30.11 5.75 -0.18
C HIS A 105 29.59 6.73 -1.24
N ILE A 106 28.28 6.64 -1.58
CA ILE A 106 27.68 7.46 -2.65
C ILE A 106 27.17 8.79 -2.10
N LEU A 107 26.55 8.76 -0.91
CA LEU A 107 25.87 9.92 -0.32
C LEU A 107 26.63 10.51 0.87
N GLY A 108 27.70 9.86 1.36
CA GLY A 108 28.48 10.34 2.50
C GLY A 108 27.75 10.28 3.86
N VAL A 109 26.69 9.47 3.96
CA VAL A 109 25.89 9.31 5.18
C VAL A 109 26.45 8.22 6.09
N THR A 110 26.09 8.25 7.37
CA THR A 110 26.45 7.18 8.31
C THR A 110 25.66 5.90 8.01
N ARG A 111 26.16 4.75 8.52
CA ARG A 111 25.45 3.46 8.31
C ARG A 111 24.07 3.45 8.93
N VAL A 112 23.85 4.15 10.05
CA VAL A 112 22.55 4.22 10.69
C VAL A 112 21.57 5.06 9.85
N GLU A 113 22.01 6.18 9.33
CA GLU A 113 21.24 6.99 8.38
C GLU A 113 20.93 6.20 7.09
N ALA A 114 21.91 5.45 6.57
CA ALA A 114 21.70 4.56 5.44
C ALA A 114 20.64 3.48 5.72
N ALA A 115 20.61 2.92 6.93
CA ALA A 115 19.58 1.96 7.35
C ALA A 115 18.19 2.61 7.41
N VAL A 116 18.09 3.82 7.96
CA VAL A 116 16.83 4.60 8.00
C VAL A 116 16.35 4.92 6.58
N MET A 117 17.22 5.41 5.71
CA MET A 117 16.89 5.69 4.30
C MET A 117 16.44 4.42 3.56
N GLY A 118 17.18 3.32 3.75
CA GLY A 118 16.84 2.03 3.17
C GLY A 118 15.47 1.53 3.63
N ALA A 119 15.16 1.64 4.90
CA ALA A 119 13.85 1.24 5.43
C ALA A 119 12.71 2.09 4.82
N VAL A 120 12.88 3.41 4.73
CA VAL A 120 11.85 4.30 4.13
C VAL A 120 11.60 3.96 2.66
N LEU A 121 12.64 3.70 1.89
CA LEU A 121 12.54 3.52 0.44
C LEU A 121 12.18 2.08 0.04
N SER A 122 12.43 1.09 0.91
CA SER A 122 12.15 -0.32 0.63
C SER A 122 10.67 -0.70 0.70
N ALA A 123 9.79 0.16 1.23
CA ALA A 123 8.36 -0.09 1.27
C ALA A 123 7.75 -0.13 -0.14
N VAL A 124 7.04 -1.19 -0.45
CA VAL A 124 6.24 -1.27 -1.68
C VAL A 124 4.95 -0.49 -1.49
N SER A 125 4.68 0.49 -2.34
CA SER A 125 3.42 1.23 -2.24
C SER A 125 2.22 0.37 -2.64
N PRO A 126 1.35 -0.06 -1.70
CA PRO A 126 0.12 -0.79 -2.02
C PRO A 126 -0.78 -0.01 -2.97
N ALA A 127 -0.78 1.31 -2.88
CA ALA A 127 -1.59 2.20 -3.70
C ALA A 127 -1.22 2.14 -5.20
N VAL A 128 0.02 1.79 -5.53
CA VAL A 128 0.49 1.62 -6.91
C VAL A 128 0.30 0.18 -7.38
N VAL A 129 0.71 -0.78 -6.56
CA VAL A 129 0.76 -2.20 -6.94
C VAL A 129 -0.63 -2.83 -6.98
N ILE A 130 -1.45 -2.60 -5.95
CA ILE A 130 -2.74 -3.30 -5.79
C ILE A 130 -3.70 -3.01 -6.94
N PRO A 131 -3.94 -1.76 -7.39
CA PRO A 131 -4.84 -1.50 -8.50
C PRO A 131 -4.44 -2.25 -9.77
N ARG A 132 -3.14 -2.32 -10.04
CA ARG A 132 -2.61 -3.01 -11.21
C ARG A 132 -2.79 -4.52 -11.12
N MET A 133 -2.53 -5.10 -9.95
CA MET A 133 -2.74 -6.52 -9.71
C MET A 133 -4.21 -6.91 -9.78
N VAL A 134 -5.11 -6.08 -9.23
CA VAL A 134 -6.56 -6.28 -9.35
C VAL A 134 -7.01 -6.24 -10.81
N GLN A 135 -6.51 -5.29 -11.59
CA GLN A 135 -6.80 -5.22 -13.03
C GLN A 135 -6.35 -6.51 -13.75
N LEU A 136 -5.13 -6.99 -13.49
CA LEU A 136 -4.63 -8.24 -14.09
C LEU A 136 -5.48 -9.45 -13.69
N MET A 137 -6.00 -9.47 -12.44
CA MET A 137 -6.93 -10.51 -12.01
C MET A 137 -8.27 -10.44 -12.74
N GLU A 138 -8.81 -9.25 -12.93
CA GLU A 138 -10.06 -9.02 -13.68
C GLU A 138 -9.89 -9.44 -15.14
N GLU A 139 -8.72 -9.17 -15.74
CA GLU A 139 -8.35 -9.55 -17.10
C GLU A 139 -7.86 -11.02 -17.23
N ARG A 140 -7.78 -11.76 -16.11
CA ARG A 140 -7.30 -13.14 -15.99
C ARG A 140 -5.85 -13.38 -16.43
N TYR A 141 -4.98 -12.39 -16.34
CA TYR A 141 -3.55 -12.52 -16.60
C TYR A 141 -2.79 -13.05 -15.36
N GLY A 142 -2.03 -14.14 -15.53
CA GLY A 142 -1.20 -14.74 -14.47
C GLY A 142 -1.97 -15.36 -13.30
N THR A 143 -3.29 -15.52 -13.43
CA THR A 143 -4.17 -16.09 -12.39
C THR A 143 -3.99 -17.59 -12.22
N ASP A 144 -3.59 -18.33 -13.26
CA ASP A 144 -3.37 -19.77 -13.20
C ASP A 144 -2.31 -20.16 -12.17
N LYS A 145 -1.31 -19.30 -11.97
CA LYS A 145 -0.24 -19.46 -10.98
C LYS A 145 -0.35 -18.49 -9.81
N SER A 146 -1.48 -17.80 -9.69
CA SER A 146 -1.79 -16.86 -8.61
C SER A 146 -0.73 -15.76 -8.44
N ILE A 147 -0.10 -15.31 -9.53
CA ILE A 147 0.97 -14.30 -9.52
C ILE A 147 0.46 -12.95 -8.96
N PRO A 148 -0.66 -12.38 -9.45
CA PRO A 148 -1.17 -11.13 -8.90
C PRO A 148 -1.52 -11.23 -7.42
N GLN A 149 -2.09 -12.34 -6.98
CA GLN A 149 -2.45 -12.60 -5.59
C GLN A 149 -1.22 -12.66 -4.69
N MET A 150 -0.12 -13.28 -5.18
CA MET A 150 1.16 -13.35 -4.49
C MET A 150 1.74 -11.95 -4.28
N ILE A 151 1.81 -11.15 -5.32
CA ILE A 151 2.34 -9.80 -5.28
C ILE A 151 1.49 -8.93 -4.34
N MET A 152 0.15 -9.01 -4.43
CA MET A 152 -0.74 -8.29 -3.52
C MET A 152 -0.55 -8.67 -2.05
N ALA A 153 -0.42 -9.95 -1.76
CA ALA A 153 -0.21 -10.43 -0.40
C ALA A 153 1.13 -9.93 0.17
N GLY A 154 2.20 -10.02 -0.61
CA GLY A 154 3.51 -9.47 -0.26
C GLY A 154 3.43 -7.98 0.05
N ALA A 155 2.92 -7.18 -0.89
CA ALA A 155 2.81 -5.73 -0.77
C ALA A 155 1.88 -5.26 0.37
N SER A 156 0.94 -6.07 0.82
CA SER A 156 0.07 -5.73 1.96
C SER A 156 0.73 -5.97 3.32
N CYS A 157 1.72 -6.85 3.38
CA CYS A 157 2.44 -7.18 4.62
C CYS A 157 3.79 -6.47 4.75
N ASP A 158 4.35 -6.03 3.63
CA ASP A 158 5.66 -5.37 3.52
C ASP A 158 5.73 -4.11 4.39
N ASP A 159 4.70 -3.27 4.34
CA ASP A 159 4.61 -2.03 5.11
C ASP A 159 4.85 -2.26 6.61
N ILE A 160 4.30 -3.35 7.18
CA ILE A 160 4.42 -3.62 8.61
C ILE A 160 5.87 -3.93 8.97
N PHE A 161 6.52 -4.78 8.17
CA PHE A 161 7.92 -5.15 8.34
C PHE A 161 8.82 -3.92 8.27
N VAL A 162 8.61 -3.09 7.25
CA VAL A 162 9.39 -1.88 7.01
C VAL A 162 9.18 -0.83 8.11
N ILE A 163 7.94 -0.61 8.58
CA ILE A 163 7.66 0.36 9.66
C ILE A 163 8.38 -0.02 10.95
N VAL A 164 8.41 -1.31 11.31
CA VAL A 164 9.12 -1.76 12.50
C VAL A 164 10.62 -1.55 12.37
N LEU A 165 11.21 -1.91 11.21
CA LEU A 165 12.63 -1.66 10.96
C LEU A 165 12.97 -0.17 10.97
N PHE A 166 12.15 0.65 10.32
CA PHE A 166 12.30 2.11 10.32
C PHE A 166 12.29 2.68 11.74
N SER A 167 11.30 2.31 12.55
CA SER A 167 11.21 2.77 13.95
C SER A 167 12.44 2.35 14.75
N THR A 168 12.91 1.12 14.56
CA THR A 168 14.11 0.58 15.20
C THR A 168 15.36 1.40 14.81
N PHE A 169 15.56 1.65 13.50
CA PHE A 169 16.72 2.41 13.03
C PHE A 169 16.68 3.89 13.41
N VAL A 170 15.48 4.51 13.45
CA VAL A 170 15.33 5.89 13.96
C VAL A 170 15.69 5.96 15.44
N THR A 171 15.27 4.99 16.27
CA THR A 171 15.65 4.92 17.68
C THR A 171 17.16 4.78 17.83
N MET A 172 17.82 3.95 17.02
CA MET A 172 19.29 3.86 16.99
C MET A 172 19.94 5.19 16.60
N ALA A 173 19.41 5.89 15.59
CA ALA A 173 19.93 7.18 15.16
C ALA A 173 19.83 8.26 16.23
N GLN A 174 18.83 8.17 17.11
CA GLN A 174 18.61 9.06 18.25
C GLN A 174 19.39 8.65 19.51
N GLY A 175 20.24 7.60 19.44
CA GLY A 175 21.05 7.11 20.57
C GLY A 175 20.27 6.26 21.58
N GLY A 176 19.08 5.79 21.22
CA GLY A 176 18.26 4.90 22.04
C GLY A 176 18.76 3.44 22.02
N ALA A 177 18.45 2.69 23.08
CA ALA A 177 18.70 1.26 23.15
C ALA A 177 17.66 0.50 22.30
N VAL A 178 18.14 -0.40 21.46
CA VAL A 178 17.28 -1.30 20.65
C VAL A 178 17.21 -2.66 21.33
N HIS A 179 16.00 -3.12 21.58
CA HIS A 179 15.75 -4.45 22.10
C HIS A 179 15.44 -5.43 20.95
N GLY A 180 16.03 -6.62 20.99
CA GLY A 180 15.73 -7.67 19.98
C GLY A 180 14.25 -8.08 19.95
N THR A 181 13.50 -7.75 20.99
CA THR A 181 12.04 -7.93 21.07
C THR A 181 11.25 -7.05 20.09
N ASP A 182 11.84 -5.95 19.59
CA ASP A 182 11.16 -5.03 18.68
C ASP A 182 10.82 -5.72 17.34
N LEU A 183 11.68 -6.64 16.90
CA LEU A 183 11.43 -7.47 15.73
C LEU A 183 10.29 -8.47 15.93
N LEU A 184 10.00 -8.88 17.16
CA LEU A 184 8.85 -9.76 17.48
C LEU A 184 7.52 -9.02 17.32
N ASN A 185 7.52 -7.69 17.34
CA ASN A 185 6.32 -6.90 17.11
C ASN A 185 5.77 -7.08 15.68
N VAL A 186 6.61 -7.44 14.68
CA VAL A 186 6.16 -7.70 13.31
C VAL A 186 5.15 -8.85 13.25
N PRO A 187 5.52 -10.09 13.63
CA PRO A 187 4.57 -11.20 13.58
C PRO A 187 3.36 -10.99 14.50
N VAL A 188 3.54 -10.36 15.65
CA VAL A 188 2.44 -10.02 16.58
C VAL A 188 1.47 -9.06 15.91
N SER A 189 1.96 -7.99 15.29
CA SER A 189 1.13 -7.00 14.59
C SER A 189 0.34 -7.61 13.43
N ILE A 190 0.96 -8.51 12.68
CA ILE A 190 0.31 -9.25 11.60
C ILE A 190 -0.82 -10.14 12.15
N ILE A 191 -0.52 -10.97 13.14
CA ILE A 191 -1.49 -11.92 13.73
C ILE A 191 -2.67 -11.17 14.34
N LEU A 192 -2.41 -10.14 15.13
CA LEU A 192 -3.46 -9.35 15.78
C LEU A 192 -4.27 -8.54 14.77
N GLY A 193 -3.63 -7.97 13.74
CA GLY A 193 -4.33 -7.28 12.66
C GLY A 193 -5.27 -8.21 11.91
N VAL A 194 -4.81 -9.39 11.54
CA VAL A 194 -5.64 -10.41 10.89
C VAL A 194 -6.76 -10.88 11.81
N ALA A 195 -6.48 -11.19 13.08
CA ALA A 195 -7.49 -11.64 14.04
C ALA A 195 -8.59 -10.58 14.27
N LEU A 196 -8.18 -9.32 14.44
CA LEU A 196 -9.11 -8.20 14.58
C LEU A 196 -9.97 -8.02 13.30
N GLY A 197 -9.37 -8.11 12.15
CA GLY A 197 -10.08 -8.01 10.87
C GLY A 197 -11.04 -9.17 10.62
N VAL A 198 -10.64 -10.38 10.95
CA VAL A 198 -11.50 -11.57 10.85
C VAL A 198 -12.70 -11.45 11.79
N GLY A 199 -12.47 -11.08 13.05
CA GLY A 199 -13.54 -10.85 14.03
C GLY A 199 -14.53 -9.77 13.58
N THR A 200 -14.02 -8.65 13.10
CA THR A 200 -14.81 -7.53 12.60
C THR A 200 -15.60 -7.91 11.34
N GLY A 201 -14.96 -8.59 10.37
CA GLY A 201 -15.63 -9.05 9.16
C GLY A 201 -16.72 -10.06 9.43
N TYR A 202 -16.50 -10.95 10.39
CA TYR A 202 -17.50 -11.91 10.85
C TYR A 202 -18.70 -11.20 11.51
N ALA A 203 -18.44 -10.25 12.42
CA ALA A 203 -19.47 -9.47 13.07
C ALA A 203 -20.33 -8.68 12.07
N LEU A 204 -19.70 -8.03 11.07
CA LEU A 204 -20.39 -7.34 9.99
C LEU A 204 -21.23 -8.30 9.14
N SER A 205 -20.72 -9.47 8.82
CA SER A 205 -21.47 -10.48 8.07
C SER A 205 -22.74 -10.89 8.82
N LEU A 206 -22.62 -11.23 10.11
CA LEU A 206 -23.76 -11.54 10.95
C LEU A 206 -24.76 -10.39 11.06
N PHE A 207 -24.27 -9.16 11.17
CA PHE A 207 -25.13 -7.97 11.20
C PHE A 207 -25.95 -7.86 9.89
N PHE A 208 -25.33 -8.02 8.74
CA PHE A 208 -26.00 -7.94 7.45
C PHE A 208 -26.97 -9.12 7.21
N GLU A 209 -26.64 -10.32 7.66
CA GLU A 209 -27.51 -11.50 7.61
C GLU A 209 -28.75 -11.32 8.50
N LYS A 210 -28.55 -10.90 9.77
CA LYS A 210 -29.67 -10.64 10.69
C LYS A 210 -30.59 -9.53 10.18
N ALA A 211 -30.02 -8.45 9.65
CA ALA A 211 -30.82 -7.38 9.06
C ALA A 211 -31.68 -7.87 7.89
N TYR A 212 -31.16 -8.78 7.07
CA TYR A 212 -31.90 -9.40 5.98
C TYR A 212 -33.05 -10.29 6.49
N VAL A 213 -32.76 -11.16 7.45
CA VAL A 213 -33.80 -12.06 8.07
C VAL A 213 -34.90 -11.26 8.74
N CYS A 214 -34.57 -10.13 9.38
CA CYS A 214 -35.58 -9.24 10.00
C CYS A 214 -36.33 -8.35 8.99
N GLY A 215 -36.22 -8.60 7.69
CA GLY A 215 -36.89 -7.81 6.65
C GLY A 215 -36.38 -6.39 6.45
N ARG A 216 -35.29 -6.03 7.13
CA ARG A 216 -34.58 -4.74 7.00
C ARG A 216 -33.40 -4.86 6.02
N TYR A 217 -33.73 -4.86 4.73
CA TYR A 217 -32.69 -4.98 3.70
C TYR A 217 -31.74 -3.77 3.72
N VAL A 218 -30.47 -4.02 4.01
CA VAL A 218 -29.41 -3.01 3.91
C VAL A 218 -28.92 -2.89 2.46
N ARG A 219 -29.13 -1.73 1.85
CA ARG A 219 -28.70 -1.45 0.48
C ARG A 219 -27.16 -1.57 0.35
N ASN A 220 -26.68 -2.02 -0.81
CA ASN A 220 -25.21 -2.16 -1.03
C ASN A 220 -24.46 -0.83 -0.87
N SER A 221 -25.07 0.32 -1.16
CA SER A 221 -24.45 1.64 -0.92
C SER A 221 -24.27 1.91 0.58
N THR A 222 -25.27 1.55 1.41
CA THR A 222 -25.19 1.67 2.87
C THR A 222 -24.13 0.71 3.44
N LYS A 223 -24.03 -0.51 2.89
CA LYS A 223 -22.96 -1.45 3.28
C LYS A 223 -21.55 -0.89 3.01
N VAL A 224 -21.36 -0.17 1.89
CA VAL A 224 -20.10 0.51 1.58
C VAL A 224 -19.75 1.56 2.63
N ILE A 225 -20.73 2.39 3.03
CA ILE A 225 -20.51 3.44 4.03
C ILE A 225 -20.19 2.82 5.40
N ILE A 226 -20.94 1.78 5.81
CA ILE A 226 -20.67 1.06 7.06
C ILE A 226 -19.27 0.46 7.04
N LEU A 227 -18.88 -0.18 5.93
CA LEU A 227 -17.58 -0.81 5.80
C LEU A 227 -16.43 0.22 5.83
N LEU A 228 -16.61 1.39 5.21
CA LEU A 228 -15.68 2.51 5.33
C LEU A 228 -15.56 3.01 6.77
N GLY A 229 -16.69 3.27 7.43
CA GLY A 229 -16.69 3.74 8.81
C GLY A 229 -16.01 2.76 9.77
N VAL A 230 -16.29 1.46 9.62
CA VAL A 230 -15.61 0.41 10.40
C VAL A 230 -14.11 0.36 10.08
N SER A 231 -13.73 0.52 8.82
CA SER A 231 -12.31 0.55 8.44
C SER A 231 -11.57 1.74 9.04
N PHE A 232 -12.20 2.91 9.09
CA PHE A 232 -11.63 4.07 9.79
C PHE A 232 -11.49 3.82 11.30
N LEU A 233 -12.48 3.14 11.91
CA LEU A 233 -12.39 2.74 13.31
C LEU A 233 -11.24 1.75 13.56
N LEU A 234 -11.00 0.79 12.66
CA LEU A 234 -9.86 -0.14 12.77
C LEU A 234 -8.51 0.60 12.75
N MET A 235 -8.39 1.65 11.94
CA MET A 235 -7.19 2.51 11.93
C MET A 235 -7.07 3.33 13.22
N ALA A 236 -8.19 3.82 13.77
CA ALA A 236 -8.18 4.50 15.05
C ALA A 236 -7.77 3.56 16.19
N VAL A 237 -8.24 2.31 16.20
CA VAL A 237 -7.84 1.27 17.16
C VAL A 237 -6.33 1.00 17.10
N GLU A 238 -5.73 0.92 15.91
CA GLU A 238 -4.28 0.84 15.75
C GLU A 238 -3.57 1.99 16.48
N THR A 239 -4.04 3.22 16.25
CA THR A 239 -3.45 4.42 16.86
C THR A 239 -3.61 4.43 18.37
N TRP A 240 -4.78 4.06 18.90
CA TRP A 240 -5.06 4.04 20.34
C TRP A 240 -4.28 2.97 21.10
N LEU A 241 -4.03 1.83 20.46
CA LEU A 241 -3.32 0.70 21.09
C LEU A 241 -1.82 0.70 20.82
N LYS A 242 -1.31 1.63 20.02
CA LYS A 242 0.09 1.66 19.55
C LYS A 242 1.12 1.55 20.67
N GLU A 243 0.84 2.14 21.84
CA GLU A 243 1.76 2.11 22.98
C GLU A 243 1.67 0.82 23.81
N ILE A 244 0.58 0.05 23.65
CA ILE A 244 0.30 -1.17 24.42
C ILE A 244 0.66 -2.41 23.61
N VAL A 245 0.17 -2.44 22.38
CA VAL A 245 0.32 -3.60 21.47
C VAL A 245 0.38 -3.10 20.04
N SER A 246 1.35 -3.60 19.27
CA SER A 246 1.40 -3.39 17.83
C SER A 246 0.28 -4.17 17.12
N ILE A 247 -0.62 -3.46 16.46
CA ILE A 247 -1.69 -4.04 15.62
C ILE A 247 -1.60 -3.39 14.23
N SER A 248 -1.74 -4.16 13.16
CA SER A 248 -1.83 -3.59 11.83
C SER A 248 -3.28 -3.31 11.45
N GLY A 249 -3.67 -2.04 11.45
CA GLY A 249 -4.99 -1.60 11.00
C GLY A 249 -5.23 -1.86 9.51
N LEU A 250 -4.22 -1.68 8.67
CA LEU A 250 -4.32 -1.95 7.23
C LEU A 250 -4.60 -3.43 6.95
N LEU A 251 -3.93 -4.35 7.65
CA LEU A 251 -4.21 -5.79 7.56
C LEU A 251 -5.59 -6.14 8.12
N ALA A 252 -6.02 -5.48 9.19
CA ALA A 252 -7.38 -5.65 9.72
C ALA A 252 -8.42 -5.23 8.68
N VAL A 253 -8.22 -4.13 7.96
CA VAL A 253 -9.11 -3.68 6.87
C VAL A 253 -9.18 -4.71 5.74
N VAL A 254 -8.04 -5.19 5.23
CA VAL A 254 -8.00 -6.21 4.17
C VAL A 254 -8.69 -7.50 4.64
N SER A 255 -8.37 -7.97 5.84
CA SER A 255 -8.93 -9.21 6.41
C SER A 255 -10.44 -9.09 6.62
N THR A 256 -10.94 -7.94 7.07
CA THR A 256 -12.38 -7.64 7.17
C THR A 256 -13.07 -7.79 5.82
N ALA A 257 -12.50 -7.21 4.76
CA ALA A 257 -13.03 -7.28 3.41
C ALA A 257 -12.99 -8.72 2.85
N CYS A 258 -11.91 -9.47 3.11
CA CYS A 258 -11.79 -10.88 2.72
C CYS A 258 -12.87 -11.76 3.39
N VAL A 259 -13.07 -11.62 4.70
CA VAL A 259 -14.08 -12.40 5.43
C VAL A 259 -15.48 -12.05 4.95
N LEU A 260 -15.76 -10.75 4.73
CA LEU A 260 -17.04 -10.33 4.20
C LEU A 260 -17.30 -10.93 2.81
N LYS A 261 -16.27 -11.00 1.94
CA LYS A 261 -16.37 -11.66 0.63
C LYS A 261 -16.72 -13.13 0.76
N ILE A 262 -16.06 -13.87 1.66
CA ILE A 262 -16.24 -15.32 1.82
C ILE A 262 -17.65 -15.65 2.32
N ARG A 263 -18.16 -14.85 3.23
CA ARG A 263 -19.47 -15.07 3.84
C ARG A 263 -20.62 -14.45 3.05
N SER A 264 -20.36 -13.51 2.17
CA SER A 264 -21.38 -12.88 1.34
C SER A 264 -21.68 -13.70 0.09
N ILE A 265 -22.92 -13.60 -0.39
CA ILE A 265 -23.30 -14.13 -1.71
C ILE A 265 -22.40 -13.48 -2.79
N PRO A 266 -21.93 -14.23 -3.81
CA PRO A 266 -21.01 -13.72 -4.83
C PRO A 266 -21.46 -12.40 -5.48
N ASP A 267 -22.75 -12.25 -5.78
CA ASP A 267 -23.33 -11.02 -6.34
C ASP A 267 -23.15 -9.79 -5.43
N VAL A 268 -23.28 -9.98 -4.11
CA VAL A 268 -23.14 -8.88 -3.13
C VAL A 268 -21.68 -8.46 -3.05
N SER A 269 -20.76 -9.41 -2.94
CA SER A 269 -19.32 -9.11 -2.88
C SER A 269 -18.82 -8.45 -4.16
N SER A 270 -19.27 -8.91 -5.35
CA SER A 270 -18.94 -8.32 -6.64
C SER A 270 -19.44 -6.86 -6.74
N ARG A 271 -20.69 -6.59 -6.36
CA ARG A 271 -21.25 -5.24 -6.34
C ARG A 271 -20.55 -4.30 -5.36
N LEU A 272 -20.11 -4.81 -4.21
CA LEU A 272 -19.32 -4.04 -3.25
C LEU A 272 -17.94 -3.70 -3.85
N SER A 273 -17.26 -4.68 -4.44
CA SER A 273 -15.96 -4.47 -5.11
C SER A 273 -16.07 -3.44 -6.24
N GLU A 274 -17.12 -3.49 -7.07
CA GLU A 274 -17.39 -2.51 -8.12
C GLU A 274 -17.57 -1.09 -7.57
N LYS A 275 -18.34 -0.94 -6.46
CA LYS A 275 -18.55 0.36 -5.83
C LYS A 275 -17.26 0.94 -5.25
N PHE A 276 -16.44 0.12 -4.59
CA PHE A 276 -15.11 0.55 -4.14
C PHE A 276 -14.19 0.89 -5.31
N GLY A 277 -14.29 0.18 -6.44
CA GLY A 277 -13.58 0.53 -7.65
C GLY A 277 -13.96 1.91 -8.20
N LYS A 278 -15.24 2.30 -8.13
CA LYS A 278 -15.70 3.64 -8.52
C LYS A 278 -15.22 4.73 -7.54
N LEU A 279 -15.22 4.44 -6.23
CA LEU A 279 -14.68 5.36 -5.23
C LEU A 279 -13.16 5.53 -5.40
N TRP A 280 -12.45 4.46 -5.78
CA TRP A 280 -11.02 4.50 -6.00
C TRP A 280 -10.62 5.49 -7.09
N ILE A 281 -11.42 5.66 -8.15
CA ILE A 281 -11.10 6.60 -9.25
C ILE A 281 -10.89 8.02 -8.71
N ALA A 282 -11.74 8.47 -7.78
CA ALA A 282 -11.59 9.78 -7.15
C ALA A 282 -10.46 9.79 -6.11
N ALA A 283 -10.38 8.74 -5.31
CA ALA A 283 -9.37 8.59 -4.26
C ALA A 283 -7.94 8.54 -4.84
N GLU A 284 -7.74 7.86 -5.99
CA GLU A 284 -6.47 7.78 -6.71
C GLU A 284 -5.95 9.17 -7.09
N VAL A 285 -6.82 10.03 -7.63
CA VAL A 285 -6.44 11.39 -8.01
C VAL A 285 -6.01 12.20 -6.80
N ILE A 286 -6.82 12.17 -5.72
CA ILE A 286 -6.48 12.86 -4.47
C ILE A 286 -5.14 12.36 -3.94
N LEU A 287 -4.96 11.04 -3.86
CA LEU A 287 -3.76 10.43 -3.32
C LEU A 287 -2.50 10.90 -4.06
N PHE A 288 -2.45 10.69 -5.37
CA PHE A 288 -1.22 10.94 -6.12
C PHE A 288 -0.95 12.42 -6.36
N VAL A 289 -1.96 13.26 -6.49
CA VAL A 289 -1.76 14.71 -6.56
C VAL A 289 -1.26 15.25 -5.22
N LEU A 290 -1.81 14.82 -4.08
CA LEU A 290 -1.33 15.26 -2.77
C LEU A 290 0.05 14.69 -2.42
N VAL A 291 0.40 13.49 -2.88
CA VAL A 291 1.76 12.96 -2.78
C VAL A 291 2.72 13.84 -3.61
N GLY A 292 2.36 14.17 -4.84
CA GLY A 292 3.14 15.07 -5.67
C GLY A 292 3.33 16.46 -5.05
N ALA A 293 2.27 17.01 -4.45
CA ALA A 293 2.33 18.30 -3.79
C ALA A 293 3.26 18.36 -2.56
N ALA A 294 3.54 17.20 -1.96
CA ALA A 294 4.48 17.09 -0.84
C ALA A 294 5.95 17.02 -1.30
N VAL A 295 6.22 16.86 -2.59
CA VAL A 295 7.59 16.75 -3.13
C VAL A 295 8.21 18.16 -3.24
N ASP A 296 9.32 18.39 -2.53
CA ASP A 296 10.17 19.55 -2.75
C ASP A 296 11.17 19.27 -3.89
N ILE A 297 10.90 19.87 -5.05
CA ILE A 297 11.68 19.66 -6.26
C ILE A 297 13.13 20.18 -6.12
N ARG A 298 13.40 21.12 -5.22
CA ARG A 298 14.74 21.69 -5.01
C ARG A 298 15.66 20.62 -4.46
N TYR A 299 15.26 19.92 -3.41
CA TYR A 299 16.03 18.80 -2.85
C TYR A 299 16.20 17.66 -3.86
N THR A 300 15.20 17.42 -4.70
CA THR A 300 15.29 16.40 -5.74
C THR A 300 16.37 16.72 -6.77
N LEU A 301 16.50 18.00 -7.14
CA LEU A 301 17.53 18.45 -8.09
C LEU A 301 18.92 18.51 -7.45
N GLU A 302 19.03 18.91 -6.18
CA GLU A 302 20.28 18.95 -5.42
C GLU A 302 20.83 17.54 -5.18
N ALA A 303 19.99 16.56 -4.93
CA ALA A 303 20.38 15.16 -4.74
C ALA A 303 21.03 14.54 -6.01
N GLY A 304 20.65 14.98 -7.19
CA GLY A 304 21.30 14.78 -8.47
C GLY A 304 21.63 13.32 -8.81
N LEU A 305 22.76 13.14 -9.52
CA LEU A 305 23.30 11.85 -9.97
C LEU A 305 23.56 10.85 -8.83
N PRO A 306 24.10 11.24 -7.66
CA PRO A 306 24.30 10.30 -6.55
C PRO A 306 23.00 9.61 -6.10
N ALA A 307 21.88 10.33 -6.03
CA ALA A 307 20.60 9.74 -5.67
C ALA A 307 20.12 8.73 -6.71
N LEU A 308 20.27 9.03 -8.00
CA LEU A 308 19.92 8.10 -9.09
C LEU A 308 20.78 6.83 -9.04
N ALA A 309 22.08 6.97 -8.79
CA ALA A 309 22.99 5.83 -8.64
C ALA A 309 22.59 4.95 -7.44
N MET A 310 22.21 5.59 -6.31
CA MET A 310 21.77 4.88 -5.13
C MET A 310 20.45 4.13 -5.38
N ILE A 311 19.46 4.75 -6.03
CA ILE A 311 18.21 4.12 -6.40
C ILE A 311 18.47 2.92 -7.33
N ALA A 312 19.34 3.07 -8.33
CA ALA A 312 19.67 1.96 -9.23
C ALA A 312 20.32 0.78 -8.47
N ALA A 313 21.24 1.05 -7.55
CA ALA A 313 21.85 0.02 -6.71
C ALA A 313 20.78 -0.66 -5.82
N ALA A 314 19.90 0.10 -5.18
CA ALA A 314 18.83 -0.40 -4.36
C ALA A 314 17.88 -1.32 -5.14
N LEU A 315 17.47 -0.92 -6.35
CA LEU A 315 16.62 -1.74 -7.23
C LEU A 315 17.30 -3.06 -7.66
N VAL A 316 18.62 -3.08 -7.85
CA VAL A 316 19.34 -4.32 -8.11
C VAL A 316 19.24 -5.27 -6.90
N PHE A 317 19.48 -4.77 -5.69
CA PHE A 317 19.38 -5.57 -4.48
C PHE A 317 17.95 -6.05 -4.23
N ARG A 318 16.96 -5.19 -4.42
CA ARG A 318 15.55 -5.56 -4.38
C ARG A 318 15.22 -6.68 -5.36
N SER A 319 15.70 -6.56 -6.60
CA SER A 319 15.50 -7.57 -7.65
C SER A 319 16.11 -8.92 -7.25
N LEU A 320 17.29 -8.92 -6.62
CA LEU A 320 17.93 -10.13 -6.09
C LEU A 320 17.08 -10.74 -4.95
N GLY A 321 16.59 -9.93 -4.03
CA GLY A 321 15.69 -10.36 -2.95
C GLY A 321 14.39 -10.96 -3.48
N THR A 322 13.75 -10.31 -4.46
CA THR A 322 12.54 -10.83 -5.10
C THR A 322 12.83 -12.15 -5.83
N MET A 323 13.93 -12.24 -6.56
CA MET A 323 14.34 -13.48 -7.22
C MET A 323 14.56 -14.60 -6.22
N PHE A 324 15.14 -14.30 -5.06
CA PHE A 324 15.36 -15.28 -3.99
C PHE A 324 14.01 -15.84 -3.45
N CYS A 325 12.98 -15.00 -3.31
CA CYS A 325 11.63 -15.42 -2.91
C CYS A 325 11.00 -16.42 -3.90
N LEU A 326 11.35 -16.30 -5.18
CA LEU A 326 10.78 -17.10 -6.26
C LEU A 326 11.53 -18.41 -6.50
N PHE A 327 12.62 -18.71 -5.77
CA PHE A 327 13.29 -20.01 -5.85
C PHE A 327 12.37 -21.14 -5.39
N GLY A 328 12.36 -22.23 -6.17
CA GLY A 328 11.51 -23.39 -5.91
C GLY A 328 10.03 -23.20 -6.30
N THR A 329 9.67 -22.08 -6.96
CA THR A 329 8.33 -21.91 -7.55
C THR A 329 8.28 -22.47 -8.98
N ALA A 330 7.08 -22.91 -9.40
CA ALA A 330 6.82 -23.41 -10.76
C ALA A 330 6.72 -22.27 -11.81
N LEU A 331 7.25 -21.07 -11.51
CA LEU A 331 7.22 -19.91 -12.40
C LEU A 331 8.31 -20.03 -13.46
N ASN A 332 7.97 -19.70 -14.71
CA ASN A 332 8.93 -19.61 -15.81
C ASN A 332 9.76 -18.31 -15.71
N LEU A 333 10.79 -18.18 -16.54
CA LEU A 333 11.69 -17.00 -16.49
C LEU A 333 10.96 -15.68 -16.73
N LYS A 334 10.02 -15.63 -17.67
CA LYS A 334 9.25 -14.41 -17.97
C LYS A 334 8.34 -14.01 -16.81
N GLU A 335 7.72 -14.98 -16.15
CA GLU A 335 6.87 -14.77 -14.97
C GLU A 335 7.70 -14.29 -13.77
N ARG A 336 8.91 -14.83 -13.57
CA ARG A 336 9.85 -14.34 -12.54
C ARG A 336 10.30 -12.92 -12.81
N LEU A 337 10.67 -12.60 -14.06
CA LEU A 337 11.02 -11.24 -14.46
C LEU A 337 9.85 -10.27 -14.25
N PHE A 338 8.63 -10.71 -14.57
CA PHE A 338 7.43 -9.91 -14.28
C PHE A 338 7.29 -9.64 -12.77
N CYS A 339 7.45 -10.65 -11.91
CA CYS A 339 7.39 -10.46 -10.46
C CYS A 339 8.47 -9.49 -9.96
N ILE A 340 9.69 -9.57 -10.48
CA ILE A 340 10.80 -8.68 -10.13
C ILE A 340 10.49 -7.22 -10.50
N ILE A 341 9.90 -6.99 -11.67
CA ILE A 341 9.59 -5.63 -12.15
C ILE A 341 8.33 -5.07 -11.47
N ALA A 342 7.38 -5.94 -11.13
CA ALA A 342 6.10 -5.54 -10.56
C ALA A 342 6.11 -5.34 -9.05
N TYR A 343 7.15 -5.83 -8.37
CA TYR A 343 7.35 -5.76 -6.92
C TYR A 343 8.57 -4.91 -6.57
#